data_b07f2d36e444de2224315556f378f47d
#
_entry.id   b07f2d36e444de2224315556f378f47d
#
_cell.length_a   1.000
_cell.length_b   1.000
_cell.length_c   1.000
_cell.angle_alpha   90.00
_cell.angle_beta   90.00
_cell.angle_gamma   90.00
#
_symmetry.space_group_name_H-M   'P 1'
#
loop_
_entity.id
_entity.type
_entity.pdbx_description
1 polymer ?
#
loop_
_entity_poly.entity_id
_entity_poly.type
_entity_poly.pdbx_seq_one_letter_code
_entity_poly.pdbx_strand_id
1 'polypeptide(L)'
;MNLKKWHDVEDLEQRFGRMTVAMFLKAFRESEGLSQIEYARKLGLSRANLCDLEKGRKLISPERAAKLAKQIGVPEKVLIQLAIQDTLQSARLKYTVELKTAS
;
A
#
# COMPACT_ATOMS: atom_id res chain seq x y z
N MET A 1 15.98 3.31 -1.04
CA MET A 1 15.40 2.29 -0.14
C MET A 1 15.60 0.90 -0.73
N ASN A 2 15.93 -0.06 0.09
CA ASN A 2 16.07 -1.44 -0.33
C ASN A 2 14.68 -2.10 -0.38
N LEU A 3 14.26 -2.56 -1.55
CA LEU A 3 12.95 -3.21 -1.75
C LEU A 3 12.75 -4.46 -0.89
N LYS A 4 13.83 -5.12 -0.49
CA LYS A 4 13.72 -6.30 0.37
C LYS A 4 13.01 -6.01 1.69
N LYS A 5 13.11 -4.78 2.18
CA LYS A 5 12.46 -4.37 3.43
C LYS A 5 10.92 -4.31 3.30
N TRP A 6 10.41 -4.31 2.08
CA TRP A 6 8.97 -4.17 1.83
C TRP A 6 8.31 -5.49 1.38
N HIS A 7 9.07 -6.59 1.35
CA HIS A 7 8.54 -7.89 0.94
C HIS A 7 7.73 -8.58 2.03
N ASP A 8 8.03 -8.28 3.29
CA ASP A 8 7.40 -8.93 4.44
C ASP A 8 6.63 -7.89 5.24
N VAL A 9 5.31 -7.88 5.06
CA VAL A 9 4.41 -6.96 5.77
C VAL A 9 4.45 -7.22 7.27
N GLU A 10 4.54 -8.49 7.67
CA GLU A 10 4.57 -8.88 9.07
C GLU A 10 5.79 -8.30 9.79
N ASP A 11 6.95 -8.37 9.16
CA ASP A 11 8.18 -7.79 9.69
C ASP A 11 8.07 -6.28 9.84
N LEU A 12 7.49 -5.61 8.84
CA LEU A 12 7.29 -4.16 8.88
C LEU A 12 6.33 -3.77 10.00
N GLU A 13 5.27 -4.52 10.20
CA GLU A 13 4.29 -4.25 11.24
C GLU A 13 4.88 -4.44 12.64
N GLN A 14 5.77 -5.39 12.81
CA GLN A 14 6.47 -5.59 14.07
C GLN A 14 7.35 -4.39 14.43
N ARG A 15 7.96 -3.77 13.43
CA ARG A 15 8.88 -2.63 13.63
C ARG A 15 8.16 -1.30 13.81
N PHE A 16 7.08 -1.07 13.05
CA PHE A 16 6.44 0.23 12.94
C PHE A 16 4.97 0.23 13.35
N GLY A 17 4.47 -0.89 13.86
CA GLY A 17 3.05 -1.06 14.13
C GLY A 17 2.31 -1.44 12.84
N ARG A 18 0.98 -1.38 12.87
CA ARG A 18 0.16 -1.79 11.73
C ARG A 18 0.42 -0.92 10.51
N MET A 19 0.83 -1.55 9.41
CA MET A 19 1.02 -0.87 8.14
C MET A 19 -0.31 -0.77 7.39
N THR A 20 -0.57 0.39 6.78
CA THR A 20 -1.74 0.62 5.93
C THR A 20 -1.26 0.93 4.52
N VAL A 21 -2.18 0.85 3.55
CA VAL A 21 -1.86 1.28 2.18
C VAL A 21 -1.40 2.75 2.18
N ALA A 22 -2.08 3.60 2.96
CA ALA A 22 -1.71 5.02 3.06
C ALA A 22 -0.28 5.22 3.52
N MET A 23 0.10 4.55 4.61
CA MET A 23 1.46 4.64 5.15
C MET A 23 2.49 4.09 4.18
N PHE A 24 2.17 2.97 3.53
CA PHE A 24 3.07 2.34 2.57
C PHE A 24 3.35 3.26 1.38
N LEU A 25 2.30 3.81 0.77
CA LEU A 25 2.45 4.67 -0.39
C LEU A 25 3.25 5.92 -0.07
N LYS A 26 2.94 6.56 1.06
CA LYS A 26 3.65 7.78 1.47
C LYS A 26 5.12 7.49 1.78
N ALA A 27 5.40 6.44 2.54
CA ALA A 27 6.77 6.08 2.90
C ALA A 27 7.59 5.71 1.66
N PHE A 28 7.00 4.95 0.74
CA PHE A 28 7.68 4.55 -0.50
C PHE A 28 7.98 5.77 -1.37
N ARG A 29 7.01 6.68 -1.52
CA ARG A 29 7.20 7.92 -2.26
C ARG A 29 8.34 8.76 -1.67
N GLU A 30 8.32 8.94 -0.36
CA GLU A 30 9.35 9.74 0.32
C GLU A 30 10.73 9.10 0.20
N SER A 31 10.80 7.77 0.25
CA SER A 31 12.06 7.06 0.09
C SER A 31 12.65 7.22 -1.31
N GLU A 32 11.80 7.43 -2.31
CA GLU A 32 12.24 7.67 -3.69
C GLU A 32 12.53 9.14 -3.96
N GLY A 33 12.28 10.02 -2.99
CA GLY A 33 12.53 11.44 -3.11
C GLY A 33 11.57 12.15 -4.06
N LEU A 34 10.37 11.59 -4.26
CA LEU A 34 9.39 12.15 -5.18
C LEU A 34 8.36 13.02 -4.48
N SER A 35 7.94 14.10 -5.16
CA SER A 35 6.81 14.90 -4.71
C SER A 35 5.50 14.15 -4.97
N GLN A 36 4.40 14.62 -4.36
CA GLN A 36 3.09 14.05 -4.64
C GLN A 36 2.71 14.20 -6.12
N ILE A 37 3.04 15.33 -6.73
CA ILE A 37 2.74 15.57 -8.15
C ILE A 37 3.47 14.57 -9.03
N GLU A 38 4.77 14.36 -8.78
CA GLU A 38 5.58 13.42 -9.53
C GLU A 38 5.08 11.98 -9.37
N TYR A 39 4.78 11.62 -8.14
CA TYR A 39 4.33 10.25 -7.84
C TYR A 39 2.94 9.97 -8.42
N ALA A 40 2.03 10.95 -8.32
CA ALA A 40 0.71 10.83 -8.92
C ALA A 40 0.82 10.61 -10.42
N ARG A 41 1.69 11.36 -11.08
CA ARG A 41 1.95 11.19 -12.52
C ARG A 41 2.45 9.76 -12.83
N LYS A 42 3.39 9.27 -12.03
CA LYS A 42 3.92 7.91 -12.20
C LYS A 42 2.82 6.85 -12.05
N LEU A 43 1.88 7.08 -11.15
CA LEU A 43 0.80 6.15 -10.86
C LEU A 43 -0.45 6.35 -11.74
N GLY A 44 -0.44 7.34 -12.61
CA GLY A 44 -1.61 7.65 -13.44
C GLY A 44 -2.79 8.18 -12.63
N LEU A 45 -2.49 8.89 -11.53
CA LEU A 45 -3.50 9.46 -10.64
C LEU A 45 -3.44 10.98 -10.66
N SER A 46 -4.53 11.64 -10.28
CA SER A 46 -4.48 13.05 -9.94
C SER A 46 -3.77 13.22 -8.59
N ARG A 47 -3.20 14.39 -8.37
CA ARG A 47 -2.59 14.70 -7.07
C ARG A 47 -3.61 14.57 -5.94
N ALA A 48 -4.85 15.01 -6.18
CA ALA A 48 -5.92 14.92 -5.19
C ALA A 48 -6.21 13.47 -4.80
N ASN A 49 -6.28 12.57 -5.79
CA ASN A 49 -6.49 11.15 -5.52
C ASN A 49 -5.33 10.55 -4.73
N LEU A 50 -4.10 10.87 -5.10
CA LEU A 50 -2.94 10.38 -4.34
C LEU A 50 -2.96 10.90 -2.91
N CYS A 51 -3.28 12.18 -2.74
CA CYS A 51 -3.38 12.79 -1.41
C CYS A 51 -4.41 12.04 -0.54
N ASP A 52 -5.58 11.73 -1.11
CA ASP A 52 -6.61 10.98 -0.39
C ASP A 52 -6.14 9.58 0.00
N LEU A 53 -5.41 8.91 -0.90
CA LEU A 53 -4.86 7.59 -0.60
C LEU A 53 -3.81 7.65 0.50
N GLU A 54 -2.92 8.63 0.45
CA GLU A 54 -1.84 8.79 1.44
C GLU A 54 -2.38 9.22 2.81
N LYS A 55 -3.55 9.84 2.86
CA LYS A 55 -4.20 10.23 4.11
C LYS A 55 -5.18 9.18 4.63
N GLY A 56 -5.33 8.08 3.91
CA GLY A 56 -6.23 7.01 4.33
C GLY A 56 -7.71 7.34 4.19
N ARG A 57 -8.06 8.34 3.38
CA ARG A 57 -9.46 8.72 3.16
C ARG A 57 -10.19 7.79 2.21
N LYS A 58 -9.46 7.02 1.40
CA LYS A 58 -10.03 6.09 0.43
C LYS A 58 -9.44 4.70 0.61
N LEU A 59 -10.30 3.71 0.51
CA LEU A 59 -9.89 2.32 0.42
C LEU A 59 -9.67 1.98 -1.05
N ILE A 60 -8.80 1.01 -1.32
CA ILE A 60 -8.60 0.52 -2.69
C ILE A 60 -8.99 -0.95 -2.77
N SER A 61 -9.45 -1.36 -3.95
CA SER A 61 -9.76 -2.76 -4.21
C SER A 61 -8.49 -3.58 -4.36
N PRO A 62 -8.59 -4.92 -4.22
CA PRO A 62 -7.43 -5.78 -4.48
C PRO A 62 -6.87 -5.63 -5.89
N GLU A 63 -7.75 -5.45 -6.90
CA GLU A 63 -7.33 -5.25 -8.29
C GLU A 63 -6.51 -3.97 -8.45
N ARG A 64 -6.97 -2.91 -7.82
CA ARG A 64 -6.26 -1.63 -7.87
C ARG A 64 -4.94 -1.71 -7.12
N ALA A 65 -4.91 -2.41 -5.99
CA ALA A 65 -3.67 -2.63 -5.25
C ALA A 65 -2.65 -3.38 -6.09
N ALA A 66 -3.07 -4.42 -6.80
CA ALA A 66 -2.19 -5.17 -7.69
C ALA A 66 -1.62 -4.28 -8.79
N LYS A 67 -2.45 -3.43 -9.39
CA LYS A 67 -2.03 -2.50 -10.44
C LYS A 67 -1.02 -1.48 -9.91
N LEU A 68 -1.30 -0.88 -8.75
CA LEU A 68 -0.39 0.09 -8.15
C LEU A 68 0.95 -0.55 -7.80
N ALA A 69 0.93 -1.76 -7.28
CA ALA A 69 2.15 -2.49 -6.94
C ALA A 69 3.06 -2.66 -8.15
N LYS A 70 2.49 -3.02 -9.30
CA LYS A 70 3.24 -3.15 -10.54
C LYS A 70 3.83 -1.82 -10.98
N GLN A 71 3.08 -0.75 -10.84
CA GLN A 71 3.54 0.58 -11.25
C GLN A 71 4.70 1.10 -10.41
N ILE A 72 4.73 0.76 -9.13
CA ILE A 72 5.80 1.20 -8.24
C ILE A 72 6.92 0.18 -8.05
N GLY A 73 6.74 -1.04 -8.59
CA GLY A 73 7.78 -2.05 -8.58
C GLY A 73 7.90 -2.85 -7.28
N VAL A 74 6.79 -3.05 -6.57
CA VAL A 74 6.76 -3.90 -5.38
C VAL A 74 5.92 -5.15 -5.64
N PRO A 75 6.10 -6.23 -4.85
CA PRO A 75 5.27 -7.42 -5.01
C PRO A 75 3.80 -7.09 -4.79
N GLU A 76 2.93 -7.54 -5.70
CA GLU A 76 1.51 -7.24 -5.60
C GLU A 76 0.87 -7.79 -4.32
N LYS A 77 1.38 -8.92 -3.83
CA LYS A 77 0.90 -9.54 -2.58
C LYS A 77 0.95 -8.55 -1.42
N VAL A 78 2.00 -7.74 -1.35
CA VAL A 78 2.18 -6.74 -0.28
C VAL A 78 1.01 -5.75 -0.26
N LEU A 79 0.74 -5.10 -1.39
CA LEU A 79 -0.33 -4.11 -1.45
C LEU A 79 -1.72 -4.72 -1.39
N ILE A 80 -1.91 -5.89 -2.00
CA ILE A 80 -3.20 -6.59 -1.93
C ILE A 80 -3.54 -6.91 -0.48
N GLN A 81 -2.58 -7.47 0.26
CA GLN A 81 -2.78 -7.81 1.66
C GLN A 81 -3.13 -6.58 2.50
N LEU A 82 -2.41 -5.49 2.30
CA LEU A 82 -2.68 -4.23 3.01
C LEU A 82 -4.07 -3.68 2.66
N ALA A 83 -4.46 -3.74 1.40
CA ALA A 83 -5.76 -3.23 0.95
C ALA A 83 -6.91 -4.00 1.60
N ILE A 84 -6.82 -5.32 1.65
CA ILE A 84 -7.83 -6.15 2.27
C ILE A 84 -7.86 -5.92 3.78
N GLN A 85 -6.69 -5.84 4.40
CA GLN A 85 -6.59 -5.59 5.84
C GLN A 85 -7.20 -4.22 6.20
N ASP A 86 -6.96 -3.20 5.39
CA ASP A 86 -7.55 -1.87 5.59
C ASP A 86 -9.08 -1.94 5.52
N THR A 87 -9.61 -2.72 4.59
CA THR A 87 -11.06 -2.89 4.44
C THR A 87 -11.66 -3.56 5.69
N LEU A 88 -11.02 -4.61 6.18
CA LEU A 88 -11.47 -5.28 7.41
C LEU A 88 -11.43 -4.33 8.60
N GLN A 89 -10.35 -3.57 8.72
CA GLN A 89 -10.17 -2.61 9.80
C GLN A 89 -11.24 -1.52 9.76
N SER A 90 -11.53 -1.01 8.57
CA SER A 90 -12.55 0.01 8.35
C SER A 90 -13.95 -0.50 8.75
N ALA A 91 -14.19 -1.79 8.53
CA ALA A 91 -15.45 -2.44 8.90
C ALA A 91 -15.48 -2.88 10.36
N ARG A 92 -14.43 -2.59 11.12
CA ARG A 92 -14.26 -2.99 12.52
C ARG A 92 -14.32 -4.50 12.72
N LEU A 93 -13.83 -5.24 11.73
CA LEU A 93 -13.71 -6.69 11.78
C LEU A 93 -12.30 -7.05 12.23
N LYS A 94 -12.21 -7.80 13.32
CA LYS A 94 -10.92 -8.09 13.97
C LYS A 94 -10.31 -9.37 13.43
N TYR A 95 -9.93 -9.36 12.15
CA TYR A 95 -9.25 -10.47 11.50
C TYR A 95 -7.94 -10.00 10.89
N THR A 96 -6.95 -10.85 10.90
CA THR A 96 -5.68 -10.62 10.21
C THR A 96 -5.71 -11.40 8.90
N VAL A 97 -5.41 -10.70 7.80
CA VAL A 97 -5.38 -11.31 6.47
C VAL A 97 -4.02 -11.93 6.22
N GLU A 98 -4.04 -13.16 5.73
CA GLU A 98 -2.84 -13.84 5.25
C GLU A 98 -3.14 -14.36 3.85
N LEU A 99 -2.33 -13.97 2.88
CA LEU A 99 -2.53 -14.36 1.48
C LEU A 99 -1.62 -15.50 1.10
N LYS A 100 -2.19 -16.50 0.43
CA LYS A 100 -1.45 -17.61 -0.16
C LYS A 100 -1.68 -17.59 -1.66
N THR A 101 -0.62 -17.84 -2.42
CA THR A 101 -0.74 -17.90 -3.88
C THR A 101 -1.65 -19.06 -4.26
N ALA A 102 -2.65 -18.78 -5.11
CA ALA A 102 -3.53 -19.81 -5.62
C ALA A 102 -2.78 -20.69 -6.62
N SER A 103 -3.05 -21.98 -6.55
CA SER A 103 -2.45 -22.93 -7.48
C SER A 103 -3.28 -23.11 -8.74
#